data_3aae8a68da5722c507e5449e2291fa89
#
_entry.id   3aae8a68da5722c507e5449e2291fa89
#
_cell.length_a   1.000
_cell.length_b   1.000
_cell.length_c   1.000
_cell.angle_alpha   90.00
_cell.angle_beta   90.00
_cell.angle_gamma   90.00
#
_symmetry.space_group_name_H-M   'P 1'
#
loop_
_entity.id
_entity.type
_entity.pdbx_description
1 polymer ?
#
loop_
_entity_poly.entity_id
_entity_poly.type
_entity_poly.pdbx_seq_one_letter_code
_entity_poly.pdbx_strand_id
1 'polypeptide(L)'
;MNLSRKWLEEFVHVVASDKEFAEAMTLSGSKVELTHDLGEEISNVVVGKVLSMERHPDSDHMWICQVDAGREQPVQIVTGAWNVHVGDLVPVALHKSTLPGGKKIEKGKLRGVLSDGMLCGLAELGLDERDFPYHPRRHSGGLQAPGQGQALHLRRHSARRQDLRPRGVRQGAGV
;
A
#
# COMPACT_ATOMS: atom_id res chain seq x y z
N MET A 1 -5.66 -24.31 -3.09
CA MET A 1 -5.42 -23.33 -4.19
C MET A 1 -6.02 -22.00 -3.75
N ASN A 2 -5.29 -20.91 -3.91
CA ASN A 2 -5.81 -19.58 -3.58
C ASN A 2 -6.26 -18.87 -4.87
N LEU A 3 -7.43 -18.24 -4.83
CA LEU A 3 -8.00 -17.46 -5.94
C LEU A 3 -8.21 -16.02 -5.46
N SER A 4 -7.59 -15.06 -6.16
CA SER A 4 -7.85 -13.64 -5.92
C SER A 4 -9.07 -13.19 -6.72
N ARG A 5 -10.09 -12.61 -6.05
CA ARG A 5 -11.27 -12.06 -6.73
C ARG A 5 -10.92 -10.90 -7.65
N LYS A 6 -10.06 -9.99 -7.23
CA LYS A 6 -9.60 -8.88 -8.08
C LYS A 6 -8.91 -9.36 -9.35
N TRP A 7 -8.11 -10.41 -9.25
CA TRP A 7 -7.50 -11.01 -10.44
C TRP A 7 -8.53 -11.68 -11.35
N LEU A 8 -9.52 -12.38 -10.78
CA LEU A 8 -10.60 -13.00 -11.57
C LEU A 8 -11.42 -11.95 -12.32
N GLU A 9 -11.67 -10.78 -11.71
CA GLU A 9 -12.44 -9.69 -12.30
C GLU A 9 -11.78 -9.06 -13.55
N GLU A 10 -10.49 -9.29 -13.77
CA GLU A 10 -9.81 -8.91 -15.02
C GLU A 10 -10.29 -9.76 -16.22
N PHE A 11 -10.84 -10.94 -15.99
CA PHE A 11 -11.28 -11.89 -17.01
C PHE A 11 -12.80 -12.00 -17.09
N VAL A 12 -13.49 -11.89 -15.97
CA VAL A 12 -14.94 -12.05 -15.89
C VAL A 12 -15.54 -11.11 -14.86
N HIS A 13 -16.62 -10.43 -15.21
CA HIS A 13 -17.33 -9.55 -14.29
C HIS A 13 -18.18 -10.36 -13.30
N VAL A 14 -17.82 -10.32 -12.01
CA VAL A 14 -18.52 -11.03 -10.93
C VAL A 14 -19.33 -10.04 -10.11
N VAL A 15 -20.65 -10.07 -10.20
CA VAL A 15 -21.57 -9.16 -9.47
C VAL A 15 -21.91 -9.70 -8.07
N ALA A 16 -21.73 -11.00 -7.83
CA ALA A 16 -22.07 -11.66 -6.56
C ALA A 16 -21.22 -11.14 -5.38
N SER A 17 -21.79 -11.10 -4.19
CA SER A 17 -21.02 -10.91 -2.95
C SER A 17 -20.03 -12.04 -2.72
N ASP A 18 -19.05 -11.87 -1.81
CA ASP A 18 -18.05 -12.90 -1.50
C ASP A 18 -18.69 -14.20 -1.00
N LYS A 19 -19.75 -14.07 -0.20
CA LYS A 19 -20.51 -15.21 0.32
C LYS A 19 -21.23 -15.96 -0.79
N GLU A 20 -21.98 -15.26 -1.64
CA GLU A 20 -22.71 -15.86 -2.76
C GLU A 20 -21.75 -16.51 -3.76
N PHE A 21 -20.59 -15.87 -4.02
CA PHE A 21 -19.55 -16.43 -4.88
C PHE A 21 -18.98 -17.73 -4.29
N ALA A 22 -18.65 -17.74 -2.99
CA ALA A 22 -18.13 -18.92 -2.31
C ALA A 22 -19.14 -20.08 -2.30
N GLU A 23 -20.43 -19.80 -2.10
CA GLU A 23 -21.51 -20.77 -2.17
C GLU A 23 -21.66 -21.35 -3.58
N ALA A 24 -21.71 -20.49 -4.60
CA ALA A 24 -21.82 -20.91 -6.00
C ALA A 24 -20.63 -21.75 -6.45
N MET A 25 -19.41 -21.37 -6.09
CA MET A 25 -18.20 -22.14 -6.37
C MET A 25 -18.25 -23.53 -5.72
N THR A 26 -18.69 -23.59 -4.47
CA THR A 26 -18.82 -24.85 -3.72
C THR A 26 -19.86 -25.77 -4.37
N LEU A 27 -21.02 -25.22 -4.74
CA LEU A 27 -22.11 -25.97 -5.40
C LEU A 27 -21.69 -26.45 -6.81
N SER A 28 -20.83 -25.71 -7.50
CA SER A 28 -20.29 -26.12 -8.82
C SER A 28 -19.18 -27.18 -8.74
N GLY A 29 -18.80 -27.62 -7.53
CA GLY A 29 -17.80 -28.65 -7.31
C GLY A 29 -16.42 -28.14 -6.87
N SER A 30 -16.24 -26.83 -6.78
CA SER A 30 -15.00 -26.20 -6.29
C SER A 30 -15.21 -25.71 -4.85
N LYS A 31 -15.02 -26.58 -3.87
CA LYS A 31 -15.25 -26.24 -2.46
C LYS A 31 -14.39 -25.05 -2.00
N VAL A 32 -15.05 -23.99 -1.56
CA VAL A 32 -14.40 -22.87 -0.89
C VAL A 32 -14.41 -23.13 0.62
N GLU A 33 -13.24 -23.29 1.21
CA GLU A 33 -13.09 -23.59 2.65
C GLU A 33 -12.94 -22.32 3.48
N LEU A 34 -12.35 -21.27 2.89
CA LEU A 34 -12.04 -20.03 3.59
C LEU A 34 -12.00 -18.86 2.62
N THR A 35 -12.50 -17.73 3.06
CA THR A 35 -12.38 -16.43 2.37
C THR A 35 -11.63 -15.48 3.28
N HIS A 36 -10.59 -14.83 2.75
CA HIS A 36 -9.84 -13.79 3.44
C HIS A 36 -10.05 -12.44 2.78
N ASP A 37 -10.49 -11.45 3.53
CA ASP A 37 -10.38 -10.06 3.12
C ASP A 37 -9.08 -9.46 3.66
N LEU A 38 -8.15 -9.17 2.76
CA LEU A 38 -6.83 -8.63 3.12
C LEU A 38 -6.91 -7.20 3.69
N GLY A 39 -8.05 -6.52 3.52
CA GLY A 39 -8.29 -5.16 4.02
C GLY A 39 -9.03 -5.10 5.35
N GLU A 40 -9.61 -6.20 5.84
CA GLU A 40 -10.50 -6.21 7.03
C GLU A 40 -9.79 -5.73 8.31
N GLU A 41 -8.51 -6.06 8.46
CA GLU A 41 -7.74 -5.66 9.63
C GLU A 41 -7.16 -4.24 9.55
N ILE A 42 -7.30 -3.57 8.40
CA ILE A 42 -6.69 -2.25 8.15
C ILE A 42 -7.79 -1.19 8.05
N SER A 43 -7.71 -0.17 8.89
CA SER A 43 -8.62 0.96 8.81
C SER A 43 -7.88 2.30 8.93
N ASN A 44 -8.40 3.33 8.24
CA ASN A 44 -7.89 4.70 8.26
C ASN A 44 -6.40 4.83 7.87
N VAL A 45 -5.93 3.97 6.97
CA VAL A 45 -4.64 4.07 6.31
C VAL A 45 -4.86 4.65 4.91
N VAL A 46 -4.14 5.72 4.59
CA VAL A 46 -4.28 6.44 3.33
C VAL A 46 -2.93 6.57 2.63
N VAL A 47 -2.95 6.88 1.34
CA VAL A 47 -1.75 7.27 0.61
C VAL A 47 -1.51 8.76 0.83
N GLY A 48 -0.38 9.12 1.43
CA GLY A 48 0.04 10.49 1.63
C GLY A 48 1.26 10.86 0.77
N LYS A 49 1.35 12.13 0.39
CA LYS A 49 2.51 12.71 -0.30
C LYS A 49 3.33 13.52 0.70
N VAL A 50 4.62 13.22 0.79
CA VAL A 50 5.55 13.97 1.64
C VAL A 50 5.81 15.35 1.00
N LEU A 51 5.43 16.41 1.68
CA LEU A 51 5.57 17.80 1.22
C LEU A 51 6.89 18.43 1.66
N SER A 52 7.26 18.21 2.93
CA SER A 52 8.53 18.69 3.49
C SER A 52 9.06 17.72 4.55
N MET A 53 10.35 17.82 4.81
CA MET A 53 11.05 17.04 5.84
C MET A 53 12.06 17.92 6.54
N GLU A 54 12.06 17.88 7.86
CA GLU A 54 13.02 18.58 8.72
C GLU A 54 13.62 17.60 9.73
N ARG A 55 14.86 17.86 10.16
CA ARG A 55 15.47 17.03 11.20
C ARG A 55 14.81 17.30 12.55
N HIS A 56 14.60 16.24 13.31
CA HIS A 56 14.09 16.38 14.68
C HIS A 56 15.14 17.09 15.56
N PRO A 57 14.77 18.15 16.35
CA PRO A 57 15.74 18.90 17.12
C PRO A 57 16.47 18.08 18.18
N ASP A 58 15.79 17.08 18.76
CA ASP A 58 16.32 16.25 19.84
C ASP A 58 16.67 14.83 19.40
N SER A 59 16.89 14.60 18.07
CA SER A 59 17.22 13.28 17.56
C SER A 59 17.95 13.31 16.23
N ASP A 60 19.09 12.64 16.19
CA ASP A 60 19.89 12.48 14.95
C ASP A 60 19.29 11.50 13.93
N HIS A 61 18.32 10.68 14.37
CA HIS A 61 17.75 9.59 13.57
C HIS A 61 16.29 9.79 13.20
N MET A 62 15.66 10.91 13.62
CA MET A 62 14.25 11.18 13.34
C MET A 62 14.08 12.37 12.43
N TRP A 63 12.97 12.31 11.68
CA TRP A 63 12.53 13.35 10.78
C TRP A 63 11.10 13.78 11.13
N ILE A 64 10.84 15.07 11.01
CA ILE A 64 9.51 15.66 11.08
C ILE A 64 9.06 15.88 9.64
N CYS A 65 8.01 15.18 9.24
CA CYS A 65 7.45 15.24 7.88
C CYS A 65 6.11 15.97 7.89
N GLN A 66 5.89 16.84 6.92
CA GLN A 66 4.56 17.34 6.59
C GLN A 66 4.05 16.53 5.42
N VAL A 67 2.89 15.91 5.60
CA VAL A 67 2.34 14.93 4.63
C VAL A 67 0.94 15.36 4.22
N ASP A 68 0.73 15.52 2.93
CA ASP A 68 -0.61 15.66 2.35
C ASP A 68 -1.29 14.29 2.32
N ALA A 69 -2.24 14.10 3.19
CA ALA A 69 -3.05 12.89 3.33
C ALA A 69 -4.49 13.06 2.78
N GLY A 70 -4.69 14.03 1.89
CA GLY A 70 -6.01 14.37 1.34
C GLY A 70 -6.93 15.08 2.32
N ARG A 71 -6.37 15.74 3.34
CA ARG A 71 -7.09 16.58 4.31
C ARG A 71 -6.91 18.06 3.99
N GLU A 72 -7.71 18.93 4.60
CA GLU A 72 -7.61 20.38 4.41
C GLU A 72 -6.22 20.93 4.79
N GLN A 73 -5.57 20.31 5.75
CA GLN A 73 -4.22 20.70 6.17
C GLN A 73 -3.29 19.48 6.15
N PRO A 74 -2.00 19.70 5.85
CA PRO A 74 -0.98 18.67 5.96
C PRO A 74 -0.92 18.10 7.37
N VAL A 75 -0.62 16.81 7.46
CA VAL A 75 -0.50 16.08 8.71
C VAL A 75 0.96 16.00 9.10
N GLN A 76 1.30 16.40 10.32
CA GLN A 76 2.65 16.27 10.84
C GLN A 76 2.91 14.87 11.34
N ILE A 77 3.97 14.24 10.85
CA ILE A 77 4.36 12.90 11.23
C ILE A 77 5.85 12.88 11.56
N VAL A 78 6.19 12.35 12.73
CA VAL A 78 7.57 12.09 13.14
C VAL A 78 7.91 10.65 12.79
N THR A 79 9.02 10.45 12.09
CA THR A 79 9.43 9.12 11.61
C THR A 79 10.93 8.91 11.76
N GLY A 80 11.33 7.67 12.04
CA GLY A 80 12.72 7.21 11.97
C GLY A 80 13.08 6.62 10.60
N ALA A 81 12.17 6.65 9.62
CA ALA A 81 12.43 6.10 8.30
C ALA A 81 13.45 6.96 7.54
N TRP A 82 14.57 6.35 7.19
CA TRP A 82 15.68 7.01 6.48
C TRP A 82 15.53 7.00 4.96
N ASN A 83 14.62 6.18 4.43
CA ASN A 83 14.39 5.97 3.00
C ASN A 83 13.26 6.85 2.43
N VAL A 84 12.75 7.80 3.20
CA VAL A 84 11.68 8.72 2.79
C VAL A 84 12.29 10.03 2.31
N HIS A 85 11.72 10.60 1.24
CA HIS A 85 12.13 11.87 0.65
C HIS A 85 10.92 12.74 0.32
N VAL A 86 11.16 14.03 0.18
CA VAL A 86 10.15 14.99 -0.28
C VAL A 86 9.64 14.59 -1.66
N GLY A 87 8.32 14.57 -1.81
CA GLY A 87 7.61 14.16 -3.03
C GLY A 87 7.24 12.67 -3.09
N ASP A 88 7.68 11.85 -2.15
CA ASP A 88 7.35 10.43 -2.10
C ASP A 88 5.87 10.22 -1.73
N LEU A 89 5.29 9.16 -2.30
CA LEU A 89 3.97 8.64 -1.93
C LEU A 89 4.17 7.47 -0.98
N VAL A 90 3.62 7.60 0.23
CA VAL A 90 3.80 6.64 1.31
C VAL A 90 2.46 6.28 1.96
N PRO A 91 2.30 5.06 2.49
CA PRO A 91 1.15 4.74 3.33
C PRO A 91 1.26 5.47 4.67
N VAL A 92 0.17 6.09 5.06
CA VAL A 92 0.05 6.88 6.27
C VAL A 92 -1.07 6.32 7.12
N ALA A 93 -0.74 5.79 8.28
CA ALA A 93 -1.70 5.44 9.31
C ALA A 93 -2.04 6.71 10.10
N LEU A 94 -3.25 7.20 9.93
CA LEU A 94 -3.73 8.40 10.61
C LEU A 94 -4.16 8.10 12.06
N HIS A 95 -4.47 9.14 12.81
CA HIS A 95 -5.03 8.99 14.16
C HIS A 95 -6.27 8.10 14.16
N LYS A 96 -6.36 7.15 15.08
CA LYS A 96 -7.39 6.10 15.19
C LYS A 96 -7.39 5.08 14.05
N SER A 97 -6.27 4.92 13.35
CA SER A 97 -6.13 3.81 12.42
C SER A 97 -5.89 2.49 13.17
N THR A 98 -6.33 1.40 12.53
CA THR A 98 -6.02 0.04 12.97
C THR A 98 -5.11 -0.60 11.93
N LEU A 99 -4.08 -1.27 12.37
CA LEU A 99 -3.14 -2.04 11.55
C LEU A 99 -3.30 -3.55 11.87
N PRO A 100 -2.79 -4.44 11.02
CA PRO A 100 -2.83 -5.88 11.25
C PRO A 100 -2.34 -6.27 12.64
N GLY A 101 -2.98 -7.30 13.23
CA GLY A 101 -2.74 -7.68 14.62
C GLY A 101 -3.39 -6.76 15.65
N GLY A 102 -4.34 -5.91 15.25
CA GLY A 102 -5.09 -5.03 16.14
C GLY A 102 -4.33 -3.83 16.69
N LYS A 103 -3.16 -3.50 16.12
CA LYS A 103 -2.35 -2.34 16.53
C LYS A 103 -3.06 -1.04 16.18
N LYS A 104 -3.39 -0.25 17.21
CA LYS A 104 -4.02 1.06 17.05
C LYS A 104 -2.98 2.17 17.03
N ILE A 105 -3.12 3.09 16.08
CA ILE A 105 -2.26 4.26 15.96
C ILE A 105 -3.01 5.48 16.48
N GLU A 106 -2.41 6.15 17.44
CA GLU A 106 -2.95 7.35 18.06
C GLU A 106 -1.96 8.52 17.90
N LYS A 107 -2.51 9.75 18.00
CA LYS A 107 -1.68 10.94 18.11
C LYS A 107 -0.80 10.83 19.35
N GLY A 108 0.45 11.16 19.21
CA GLY A 108 1.41 11.09 20.30
C GLY A 108 2.52 12.12 20.18
N LYS A 109 3.29 12.26 21.24
CA LYS A 109 4.51 13.06 21.21
C LYS A 109 5.71 12.14 21.15
N LEU A 110 6.54 12.33 20.16
CA LEU A 110 7.82 11.65 20.01
C LEU A 110 8.93 12.64 20.34
N ARG A 111 9.62 12.43 21.46
CA ARG A 111 10.64 13.36 21.99
C ARG A 111 10.19 14.82 22.00
N GLY A 112 8.98 15.07 22.50
CA GLY A 112 8.41 16.43 22.61
C GLY A 112 7.69 16.97 21.38
N VAL A 113 7.91 16.40 20.19
CA VAL A 113 7.25 16.81 18.94
C VAL A 113 5.99 15.97 18.69
N LEU A 114 4.90 16.64 18.34
CA LEU A 114 3.61 15.99 18.06
C LEU A 114 3.69 15.22 16.73
N SER A 115 3.20 13.98 16.74
CA SER A 115 2.96 13.16 15.55
C SER A 115 1.49 12.78 15.47
N ASP A 116 0.84 13.15 14.37
CA ASP A 116 -0.59 12.90 14.13
C ASP A 116 -0.88 11.55 13.48
N GLY A 117 0.13 10.70 13.33
CA GLY A 117 0.04 9.40 12.72
C GLY A 117 1.40 8.73 12.60
N MET A 118 1.48 7.74 11.71
CA MET A 118 2.69 6.96 11.45
C MET A 118 2.84 6.68 9.96
N LEU A 119 4.07 6.77 9.43
CA LEU A 119 4.39 6.22 8.12
C LEU A 119 4.53 4.70 8.25
N CYS A 120 3.88 3.95 7.36
CA CYS A 120 3.90 2.50 7.40
C CYS A 120 4.87 1.91 6.37
N GLY A 121 5.58 0.86 6.79
CA GLY A 121 6.28 -0.05 5.89
C GLY A 121 5.42 -1.28 5.54
N LEU A 122 6.00 -2.21 4.79
CA LEU A 122 5.32 -3.46 4.42
C LEU A 122 4.94 -4.29 5.64
N ALA A 123 5.87 -4.44 6.57
CA ALA A 123 5.67 -5.26 7.78
C ALA A 123 4.52 -4.73 8.66
N GLU A 124 4.39 -3.40 8.80
CA GLU A 124 3.29 -2.78 9.54
C GLU A 124 1.94 -2.99 8.88
N LEU A 125 1.91 -3.20 7.56
CA LEU A 125 0.71 -3.49 6.79
C LEU A 125 0.43 -4.99 6.64
N GLY A 126 1.25 -5.85 7.24
CA GLY A 126 1.14 -7.31 7.11
C GLY A 126 1.47 -7.83 5.71
N LEU A 127 2.21 -7.06 4.91
CA LEU A 127 2.58 -7.40 3.55
C LEU A 127 3.99 -8.00 3.52
N ASP A 128 4.22 -8.99 2.64
CA ASP A 128 5.51 -9.62 2.44
C ASP A 128 6.27 -8.94 1.27
N GLU A 129 7.57 -8.77 1.42
CA GLU A 129 8.44 -8.23 0.37
C GLU A 129 8.45 -9.09 -0.90
N ARG A 130 8.12 -10.39 -0.80
CA ARG A 130 8.01 -11.30 -1.94
C ARG A 130 6.82 -10.97 -2.83
N ASP A 131 5.71 -10.52 -2.23
CA ASP A 131 4.49 -10.15 -2.94
C ASP A 131 4.58 -8.72 -3.48
N PHE A 132 5.34 -7.88 -2.78
CA PHE A 132 5.54 -6.47 -3.13
C PHE A 132 7.04 -6.16 -3.18
N PRO A 133 7.77 -6.59 -4.23
CA PRO A 133 9.21 -6.38 -4.30
C PRO A 133 9.53 -4.88 -4.28
N TYR A 134 10.27 -4.50 -3.27
CA TYR A 134 10.77 -3.14 -3.12
C TYR A 134 11.86 -2.86 -4.15
N HIS A 135 11.66 -1.84 -4.99
CA HIS A 135 12.69 -1.34 -5.86
C HIS A 135 13.32 -0.09 -5.22
N PRO A 136 14.47 -0.21 -4.54
CA PRO A 136 15.14 0.96 -4.02
C PRO A 136 15.45 1.92 -5.17
N ARG A 137 15.18 3.22 -4.98
CA ARG A 137 15.70 4.23 -5.91
C ARG A 137 17.22 4.07 -5.93
N ARG A 138 17.80 3.93 -7.10
CA ARG A 138 19.25 3.99 -7.27
C ARG A 138 19.69 5.42 -6.93
N HIS A 139 20.09 5.63 -5.70
CA HIS A 139 20.94 6.75 -5.35
C HIS A 139 22.37 6.27 -5.58
N SER A 140 23.24 7.13 -6.09
CA SER A 140 24.64 6.90 -6.44
C SER A 140 25.55 6.58 -5.23
N GLY A 141 25.10 5.76 -4.30
CA GLY A 141 25.80 5.37 -3.09
C GLY A 141 25.22 4.12 -2.47
N GLY A 142 25.55 2.95 -3.03
CA GLY A 142 25.41 1.64 -2.36
C GLY A 142 23.98 1.09 -2.21
N LEU A 143 23.81 -0.14 -2.66
CA LEU A 143 22.65 -1.00 -2.35
C LEU A 143 22.70 -1.38 -0.86
N GLN A 144 21.79 -0.85 -0.04
CA GLN A 144 21.52 -1.41 1.27
C GLN A 144 20.17 -2.15 1.24
N ALA A 145 20.16 -3.38 1.75
CA ALA A 145 18.95 -4.18 1.89
C ALA A 145 17.94 -3.49 2.83
N PRO A 146 16.63 -3.67 2.60
CA PRO A 146 15.60 -3.10 3.46
C PRO A 146 15.70 -3.68 4.87
N GLY A 147 15.93 -2.83 5.86
CA GLY A 147 15.88 -3.16 7.28
C GLY A 147 14.57 -2.74 7.93
N GLN A 148 14.32 -3.18 9.16
CA GLN A 148 13.16 -2.75 9.94
C GLN A 148 13.11 -1.22 10.07
N GLY A 149 11.91 -0.64 9.91
CA GLY A 149 11.67 0.80 10.01
C GLY A 149 11.71 1.58 8.69
N GLN A 150 11.59 0.90 7.55
CA GLN A 150 11.50 1.56 6.24
C GLN A 150 10.04 1.82 5.84
N ALA A 151 9.76 3.02 5.33
CA ALA A 151 8.45 3.34 4.77
C ALA A 151 8.29 2.72 3.36
N LEU A 152 7.09 2.25 3.06
CA LEU A 152 6.72 1.76 1.74
C LEU A 152 6.54 2.94 0.78
N HIS A 153 7.18 2.87 -0.39
CA HIS A 153 7.00 3.84 -1.45
C HIS A 153 5.97 3.34 -2.47
N LEU A 154 4.90 4.09 -2.62
CA LEU A 154 3.86 3.81 -3.61
C LEU A 154 4.19 4.54 -4.92
N ARG A 155 4.43 3.80 -5.99
CA ARG A 155 4.50 4.38 -7.33
C ARG A 155 3.09 4.66 -7.83
N ARG A 156 2.86 5.87 -8.36
CA ARG A 156 1.75 6.05 -9.29
C ARG A 156 2.08 5.19 -10.51
N HIS A 157 1.45 4.05 -10.64
CA HIS A 157 1.23 3.49 -11.95
C HIS A 157 0.28 4.46 -12.66
N SER A 158 0.85 5.40 -13.39
CA SER A 158 0.13 5.98 -14.52
C SER A 158 -0.09 4.80 -15.46
N ALA A 159 -1.26 4.18 -15.35
CA ALA A 159 -1.73 3.30 -16.39
C ALA A 159 -1.75 4.13 -17.67
N ARG A 160 -0.70 4.01 -18.48
CA ARG A 160 -0.79 4.37 -19.88
C ARG A 160 -1.90 3.50 -20.45
N ARG A 161 -3.08 4.09 -20.60
CA ARG A 161 -4.13 3.60 -21.49
C ARG A 161 -3.63 3.75 -22.95
N GLN A 162 -2.56 3.06 -23.29
CA GLN A 162 -2.10 2.94 -24.67
C GLN A 162 -1.47 1.56 -24.74
N ASP A 163 -2.06 0.75 -25.65
CA ASP A 163 -1.64 -0.56 -26.14
C ASP A 163 -2.35 -1.80 -25.62
N LEU A 164 -3.66 -1.72 -25.42
CA LEU A 164 -4.52 -2.89 -25.61
C LEU A 164 -5.38 -2.70 -26.86
N ARG A 165 -4.74 -2.54 -28.02
CA ARG A 165 -5.39 -2.87 -29.29
C ARG A 165 -5.29 -4.39 -29.46
N PRO A 166 -6.41 -5.10 -29.62
CA PRO A 166 -6.37 -6.51 -29.97
C PRO A 166 -5.63 -6.62 -31.30
N ARG A 167 -4.54 -7.37 -31.35
CA ARG A 167 -3.87 -7.74 -32.60
C ARG A 167 -4.88 -8.41 -33.47
N GLY A 168 -5.11 -7.80 -34.64
CA GLY A 168 -6.10 -8.20 -35.59
C GLY A 168 -6.05 -9.68 -35.91
N VAL A 169 -7.19 -10.31 -35.78
CA VAL A 169 -7.49 -11.59 -36.42
C VAL A 169 -7.29 -11.38 -37.93
N ARG A 170 -6.26 -11.99 -38.50
CA ARG A 170 -6.11 -12.09 -39.95
C ARG A 170 -7.29 -12.91 -40.45
N GLN A 171 -8.22 -12.26 -41.14
CA GLN A 171 -9.16 -12.95 -41.97
C GLN A 171 -8.38 -13.58 -43.14
N GLY A 172 -8.27 -14.88 -43.12
CA GLY A 172 -7.77 -15.64 -44.24
C GLY A 172 -8.82 -15.53 -45.36
N ALA A 173 -8.40 -14.94 -46.49
CA ALA A 173 -9.15 -15.06 -47.74
C ALA A 173 -9.08 -16.54 -48.17
N GLY A 174 -10.23 -17.16 -48.21
CA GLY A 174 -10.42 -18.46 -48.83
C GLY A 174 -10.89 -18.24 -50.29
N VAL A 175 -10.25 -19.00 -51.15
CA VAL A 175 -10.68 -19.24 -52.53
C VAL A 175 -11.89 -20.17 -52.52
#